data_0cadb39a9d933af84d7055490feaab84
#
_entry.id   0cadb39a9d933af84d7055490feaab84
#
_cell.length_a   1.000
_cell.length_b   1.000
_cell.length_c   1.000
_cell.angle_alpha   90.00
_cell.angle_beta   90.00
_cell.angle_gamma   90.00
#
_symmetry.space_group_name_H-M   'P 1'
#
loop_
_entity.id
_entity.type
_entity.pdbx_description
1 polymer ?
#
loop_
_entity_poly.entity_id
_entity_poly.type
_entity_poly.pdbx_seq_one_letter_code
_entity_poly.pdbx_strand_id
1 'polypeptide(L)'
;MPINFSKWTGLGNDFVLLEPGVTLDYSDNFEQRVIQLCDRRFGIGADGVVIVTPMDNVGCTKGVDFEMRIFNADGSEAAMCGNATRCVAKYIRSRGLAKDDSTKVFNLHTKSGLVKPALLDDGRVCVDMGLPRNFLGSIKLTADSFDFTAETVSMGNPHAVIFVDDIEKIQLEKWGSILEVDKQFPDRCNIEFAQVVTPTQIRMRVWERGCGVTMACGTGSCATLVAAQRTGRVGVEADIILDGGVLHIKHEEGGPVLMTGPAEEVFKGTID
;
A
#
# COMPACT_ATOMS: atom_id res chain seq x y z
N MET A 1 -5.92 9.98 28.89
CA MET A 1 -4.44 10.15 28.93
C MET A 1 -4.01 10.68 27.57
N PRO A 2 -3.10 11.64 27.49
CA PRO A 2 -2.63 12.17 26.22
C PRO A 2 -1.97 11.07 25.37
N ILE A 3 -2.28 11.06 24.08
CA ILE A 3 -1.77 10.10 23.09
C ILE A 3 -0.65 10.76 22.31
N ASN A 4 0.58 10.27 22.48
CA ASN A 4 1.71 10.69 21.67
C ASN A 4 1.71 9.91 20.35
N PHE A 5 1.94 10.61 19.24
CA PHE A 5 1.92 10.04 17.92
C PHE A 5 2.95 10.69 17.00
N SER A 6 3.22 10.02 15.88
CA SER A 6 3.88 10.61 14.72
C SER A 6 3.04 10.42 13.46
N LYS A 7 3.06 11.42 12.59
CA LYS A 7 2.43 11.39 11.30
C LYS A 7 3.44 10.97 10.24
N TRP A 8 3.09 9.96 9.46
CA TRP A 8 3.94 9.41 8.41
C TRP A 8 3.21 9.37 7.07
N THR A 9 3.96 9.42 5.99
CA THR A 9 3.42 9.28 4.63
C THR A 9 4.26 8.35 3.78
N GLY A 10 3.58 7.53 2.99
CA GLY A 10 4.16 6.73 1.91
C GLY A 10 3.55 7.12 0.58
N LEU A 11 4.09 8.19 -0.05
CA LEU A 11 3.61 8.73 -1.33
C LEU A 11 2.17 9.28 -1.27
N GLY A 12 1.87 10.07 -0.24
CA GLY A 12 0.56 10.69 -0.06
C GLY A 12 -0.47 9.83 0.66
N ASN A 13 -0.24 8.52 0.81
CA ASN A 13 -1.01 7.69 1.70
C ASN A 13 -0.45 7.83 3.12
N ASP A 14 -1.22 8.39 4.04
CA ASP A 14 -0.73 8.92 5.30
C ASP A 14 -1.30 8.23 6.54
N PHE A 15 -0.47 8.06 7.57
CA PHE A 15 -0.79 7.28 8.73
C PHE A 15 -0.42 8.00 10.04
N VAL A 16 -1.25 7.80 11.07
CA VAL A 16 -0.91 8.10 12.46
C VAL A 16 -0.28 6.87 13.06
N LEU A 17 1.02 6.95 13.39
CA LEU A 17 1.72 5.90 14.14
C LEU A 17 1.74 6.29 15.61
N LEU A 18 1.23 5.41 16.47
CA LEU A 18 1.26 5.63 17.93
C LEU A 18 2.69 5.45 18.45
N GLU A 19 3.14 6.34 19.35
CA GLU A 19 4.47 6.24 19.92
C GLU A 19 4.58 5.04 20.89
N PRO A 20 5.81 4.50 21.12
CA PRO A 20 6.01 3.36 21.98
C PRO A 20 5.44 3.58 23.39
N GLY A 21 4.74 2.59 23.93
CA GLY A 21 4.11 2.66 25.23
C GLY A 21 2.73 3.31 25.24
N VAL A 22 2.28 3.88 24.12
CA VAL A 22 0.88 4.31 23.98
C VAL A 22 0.03 3.07 23.69
N THR A 23 -0.91 2.79 24.54
CA THR A 23 -1.93 1.77 24.34
C THR A 23 -3.25 2.45 24.09
N LEU A 24 -3.88 2.13 22.96
CA LEU A 24 -5.31 2.41 22.81
C LEU A 24 -6.06 1.30 23.55
N ASP A 25 -7.02 1.70 24.38
CA ASP A 25 -7.92 0.76 25.01
C ASP A 25 -8.77 0.09 23.90
N TYR A 26 -8.64 -1.23 23.76
CA TYR A 26 -9.43 -2.06 22.83
C TYR A 26 -10.85 -2.33 23.39
N SER A 27 -11.38 -1.40 24.20
CA SER A 27 -12.78 -1.39 24.66
C SER A 27 -13.75 -1.18 23.50
N ASP A 28 -15.04 -1.19 23.81
CA ASP A 28 -16.14 -1.02 22.84
C ASP A 28 -16.08 0.29 22.00
N ASN A 29 -15.19 1.22 22.35
CA ASN A 29 -15.02 2.51 21.67
C ASN A 29 -13.75 2.58 20.80
N PHE A 30 -12.98 1.49 20.63
CA PHE A 30 -11.71 1.52 19.90
C PHE A 30 -11.86 2.00 18.44
N GLU A 31 -12.81 1.44 17.70
CA GLU A 31 -13.08 1.83 16.30
C GLU A 31 -13.46 3.30 16.19
N GLN A 32 -14.31 3.79 17.12
CA GLN A 32 -14.68 5.21 17.16
C GLN A 32 -13.49 6.11 17.44
N ARG A 33 -12.53 5.67 18.26
CA ARG A 33 -11.30 6.42 18.53
C ARG A 33 -10.41 6.48 17.28
N VAL A 34 -10.29 5.39 16.52
CA VAL A 34 -9.58 5.38 15.24
C VAL A 34 -10.22 6.37 14.25
N ILE A 35 -11.56 6.33 14.11
CA ILE A 35 -12.30 7.24 13.24
C ILE A 35 -12.03 8.70 13.63
N GLN A 36 -12.08 9.02 14.92
CA GLN A 36 -11.79 10.37 15.43
C GLN A 36 -10.37 10.81 15.13
N LEU A 37 -9.36 9.95 15.34
CA LEU A 37 -7.96 10.26 15.03
C LEU A 37 -7.74 10.50 13.54
N CYS A 38 -8.45 9.76 12.68
CA CYS A 38 -8.35 9.88 11.24
C CYS A 38 -9.13 11.05 10.63
N ASP A 39 -10.06 11.66 11.37
CA ASP A 39 -10.83 12.80 10.87
C ASP A 39 -9.91 13.96 10.52
N ARG A 40 -9.96 14.44 9.26
CA ARG A 40 -9.07 15.50 8.75
C ARG A 40 -9.45 16.91 9.19
N ARG A 41 -10.59 17.07 9.87
CA ARG A 41 -11.11 18.37 10.35
C ARG A 41 -11.14 18.46 11.86
N PHE A 42 -11.46 17.36 12.54
CA PHE A 42 -11.68 17.33 13.99
C PHE A 42 -10.67 16.43 14.72
N GLY A 43 -9.82 15.70 14.00
CA GLY A 43 -8.76 14.85 14.53
C GLY A 43 -7.37 15.25 14.03
N ILE A 44 -6.46 14.28 13.98
CA ILE A 44 -5.14 14.44 13.41
C ILE A 44 -5.23 14.46 11.87
N GLY A 45 -6.17 13.69 11.32
CA GLY A 45 -6.38 13.49 9.90
C GLY A 45 -5.39 12.50 9.28
N ALA A 46 -5.88 11.34 8.84
CA ALA A 46 -5.06 10.31 8.19
C ALA A 46 -5.93 9.34 7.41
N ASP A 47 -5.29 8.53 6.55
CA ASP A 47 -5.93 7.39 5.90
C ASP A 47 -6.03 6.19 6.84
N GLY A 48 -5.26 6.18 7.93
CA GLY A 48 -5.33 5.13 8.93
C GLY A 48 -4.45 5.37 10.15
N VAL A 49 -4.66 4.51 11.16
CA VAL A 49 -3.83 4.42 12.38
C VAL A 49 -3.01 3.14 12.32
N VAL A 50 -1.74 3.22 12.69
CA VAL A 50 -0.85 2.06 12.76
C VAL A 50 -0.31 1.92 14.18
N ILE A 51 -0.38 0.70 14.70
CA ILE A 51 0.16 0.32 16.00
C ILE A 51 1.30 -0.66 15.77
N VAL A 52 2.46 -0.35 16.35
CA VAL A 52 3.67 -1.18 16.28
C VAL A 52 4.01 -1.64 17.69
N THR A 53 3.93 -2.94 17.93
CA THR A 53 4.22 -3.54 19.23
C THR A 53 5.49 -4.38 19.14
N PRO A 54 6.56 -4.10 19.90
CA PRO A 54 7.71 -4.99 20.00
C PRO A 54 7.28 -6.37 20.54
N MET A 55 7.78 -7.42 19.89
CA MET A 55 7.50 -8.80 20.28
C MET A 55 8.72 -9.37 21.00
N ASP A 56 8.75 -9.27 22.32
CA ASP A 56 9.70 -9.98 23.13
C ASP A 56 9.49 -11.49 22.95
N ASN A 57 10.56 -12.27 22.85
CA ASN A 57 10.59 -13.72 22.52
C ASN A 57 9.76 -14.62 23.48
N VAL A 58 8.61 -14.18 23.94
CA VAL A 58 7.68 -14.87 24.82
C VAL A 58 6.63 -15.59 23.99
N GLY A 59 6.73 -16.91 23.88
CA GLY A 59 5.72 -17.75 23.27
C GLY A 59 5.99 -18.16 21.82
N CYS A 60 4.93 -18.44 21.05
CA CYS A 60 4.96 -19.04 19.72
C CYS A 60 5.53 -18.16 18.57
N THR A 61 6.14 -17.04 18.84
CA THR A 61 6.53 -16.00 17.84
C THR A 61 8.05 -15.98 17.56
N LYS A 62 8.70 -17.15 17.54
CA LYS A 62 10.13 -17.21 17.16
C LYS A 62 10.35 -16.57 15.79
N GLY A 63 11.22 -15.56 15.74
CA GLY A 63 11.62 -14.87 14.50
C GLY A 63 10.73 -13.70 14.09
N VAL A 64 9.81 -13.26 14.93
CA VAL A 64 9.04 -12.01 14.78
C VAL A 64 9.71 -10.94 15.66
N ASP A 65 9.96 -9.76 15.08
CA ASP A 65 10.53 -8.63 15.83
C ASP A 65 9.42 -7.70 16.34
N PHE A 66 8.37 -7.48 15.54
CA PHE A 66 7.26 -6.59 15.87
C PHE A 66 5.93 -7.14 15.36
N GLU A 67 4.85 -6.83 16.07
CA GLU A 67 3.49 -6.89 15.51
C GLU A 67 3.13 -5.53 14.94
N MET A 68 2.52 -5.54 13.74
CA MET A 68 2.02 -4.36 13.05
C MET A 68 0.53 -4.52 12.80
N ARG A 69 -0.28 -3.67 13.40
CA ARG A 69 -1.73 -3.59 13.16
C ARG A 69 -2.07 -2.28 12.48
N ILE A 70 -2.94 -2.34 11.49
CA ILE A 70 -3.34 -1.21 10.66
C ILE A 70 -4.86 -1.08 10.70
N PHE A 71 -5.35 0.11 11.00
CA PHE A 71 -6.76 0.43 11.03
C PHE A 71 -7.04 1.54 10.01
N ASN A 72 -7.99 1.31 9.12
CA ASN A 72 -8.46 2.28 8.14
C ASN A 72 -9.18 3.46 8.83
N ALA A 73 -9.40 4.55 8.11
CA ALA A 73 -10.11 5.72 8.62
C ALA A 73 -11.56 5.44 9.04
N ASP A 74 -12.17 4.35 8.57
CA ASP A 74 -13.50 3.87 8.98
C ASP A 74 -13.50 2.99 10.24
N GLY A 75 -12.33 2.77 10.87
CA GLY A 75 -12.11 1.92 12.03
C GLY A 75 -11.87 0.45 11.72
N SER A 76 -12.10 -0.01 10.50
CA SER A 76 -11.87 -1.40 10.10
C SER A 76 -10.39 -1.77 10.09
N GLU A 77 -10.06 -3.01 10.49
CA GLU A 77 -8.68 -3.49 10.50
C GLU A 77 -8.27 -4.06 9.14
N ALA A 78 -7.26 -3.45 8.52
CA ALA A 78 -6.66 -3.92 7.27
C ALA A 78 -5.71 -5.11 7.50
N ALA A 79 -5.68 -6.03 6.57
CA ALA A 79 -4.81 -7.20 6.67
C ALA A 79 -3.31 -6.86 6.47
N MET A 80 -3.01 -5.96 5.54
CA MET A 80 -1.67 -5.44 5.24
C MET A 80 -1.79 -4.20 4.34
N CYS A 81 -0.81 -3.31 4.43
CA CYS A 81 -0.67 -2.17 3.53
C CYS A 81 0.82 -1.93 3.27
N GLY A 82 1.25 -2.03 2.01
CA GLY A 82 2.66 -1.84 1.63
C GLY A 82 3.17 -0.43 1.92
N ASN A 83 2.33 0.61 1.81
CA ASN A 83 2.68 1.98 2.14
C ASN A 83 2.95 2.13 3.65
N ALA A 84 2.04 1.61 4.49
CA ALA A 84 2.20 1.60 5.94
C ALA A 84 3.44 0.78 6.36
N THR A 85 3.70 -0.36 5.72
CA THR A 85 4.88 -1.20 5.99
C THR A 85 6.18 -0.44 5.79
N ARG A 86 6.29 0.40 4.74
CA ARG A 86 7.46 1.26 4.54
C ARG A 86 7.60 2.30 5.65
N CYS A 87 6.49 2.93 6.04
CA CYS A 87 6.47 3.89 7.16
C CYS A 87 6.93 3.23 8.46
N VAL A 88 6.43 2.02 8.77
CA VAL A 88 6.78 1.26 9.98
C VAL A 88 8.27 0.90 10.01
N ALA A 89 8.86 0.47 8.91
CA ALA A 89 10.28 0.15 8.87
C ALA A 89 11.15 1.37 9.22
N LYS A 90 10.85 2.53 8.67
CA LYS A 90 11.53 3.79 8.99
C LYS A 90 11.23 4.28 10.41
N TYR A 91 10.01 4.12 10.87
CA TYR A 91 9.61 4.42 12.25
C TYR A 91 10.41 3.62 13.27
N ILE A 92 10.49 2.28 13.11
CA ILE A 92 11.27 1.40 13.98
C ILE A 92 12.73 1.90 14.08
N ARG A 93 13.35 2.22 12.95
CA ARG A 93 14.69 2.76 12.89
C ARG A 93 14.79 4.11 13.60
N SER A 94 13.91 5.05 13.31
CA SER A 94 13.94 6.42 13.85
C SER A 94 13.67 6.50 15.34
N ARG A 95 13.04 5.49 15.93
CA ARG A 95 12.74 5.39 17.37
C ARG A 95 13.77 4.53 18.13
N GLY A 96 14.78 4.01 17.46
CA GLY A 96 15.78 3.13 18.10
C GLY A 96 15.18 1.82 18.62
N LEU A 97 14.08 1.34 18.01
CA LEU A 97 13.41 0.09 18.42
C LEU A 97 14.08 -1.14 17.81
N ALA A 98 14.96 -0.97 16.83
CA ALA A 98 15.76 -2.04 16.26
C ALA A 98 16.73 -2.62 17.29
N LYS A 99 17.04 -3.92 17.19
CA LYS A 99 17.99 -4.60 18.09
C LYS A 99 19.38 -3.96 18.09
N ASP A 100 19.81 -3.49 16.93
CA ASP A 100 21.03 -2.75 16.72
C ASP A 100 20.93 -1.87 15.46
N ASP A 101 21.84 -0.93 15.30
CA ASP A 101 21.85 0.01 14.17
C ASP A 101 22.19 -0.63 12.83
N SER A 102 22.73 -1.85 12.80
CA SER A 102 23.05 -2.59 11.58
C SER A 102 21.84 -3.38 11.06
N THR A 103 20.78 -3.57 11.86
CA THR A 103 19.57 -4.29 11.46
C THR A 103 18.87 -3.56 10.33
N LYS A 104 18.85 -4.10 9.13
CA LYS A 104 18.19 -3.52 7.94
C LYS A 104 16.83 -4.17 7.62
N VAL A 105 16.60 -5.39 8.05
CA VAL A 105 15.38 -6.16 7.78
C VAL A 105 14.64 -6.37 9.10
N PHE A 106 13.34 -6.10 9.09
CA PHE A 106 12.46 -6.31 10.23
C PHE A 106 11.42 -7.39 9.92
N ASN A 107 11.20 -8.30 10.87
CA ASN A 107 10.17 -9.33 10.76
C ASN A 107 8.88 -8.81 11.41
N LEU A 108 7.95 -8.32 10.59
CA LEU A 108 6.68 -7.76 11.04
C LEU A 108 5.58 -8.82 10.94
N HIS A 109 4.94 -9.16 12.04
CA HIS A 109 3.71 -9.95 12.04
C HIS A 109 2.53 -9.03 11.73
N THR A 110 1.76 -9.39 10.70
CA THR A 110 0.54 -8.68 10.29
C THR A 110 -0.63 -9.65 10.22
N LYS A 111 -1.85 -9.16 10.07
CA LYS A 111 -3.03 -10.00 9.87
C LYS A 111 -2.96 -10.88 8.61
N SER A 112 -2.16 -10.49 7.61
CA SER A 112 -1.89 -11.29 6.41
C SER A 112 -0.69 -12.24 6.54
N GLY A 113 -0.02 -12.26 7.70
CA GLY A 113 1.16 -13.07 7.97
C GLY A 113 2.44 -12.23 8.13
N LEU A 114 3.58 -12.89 7.96
CA LEU A 114 4.90 -12.29 8.14
C LEU A 114 5.29 -11.44 6.91
N VAL A 115 5.62 -10.18 7.15
CA VAL A 115 6.15 -9.24 6.15
C VAL A 115 7.55 -8.80 6.55
N LYS A 116 8.47 -8.68 5.59
CA LYS A 116 9.88 -8.40 5.83
C LYS A 116 10.37 -7.16 5.07
N PRO A 117 10.02 -5.93 5.52
CA PRO A 117 10.59 -4.74 4.93
C PRO A 117 12.09 -4.65 5.17
N ALA A 118 12.82 -4.20 4.15
CA ALA A 118 14.26 -3.97 4.18
C ALA A 118 14.58 -2.49 3.96
N LEU A 119 15.33 -1.88 4.89
CA LEU A 119 15.87 -0.53 4.72
C LEU A 119 17.07 -0.57 3.77
N LEU A 120 17.04 0.24 2.72
CA LEU A 120 18.14 0.39 1.77
C LEU A 120 19.07 1.52 2.17
N ASP A 121 20.30 1.51 1.63
CA ASP A 121 21.33 2.51 1.95
C ASP A 121 20.96 3.93 1.46
N ASP A 122 20.10 4.03 0.46
CA ASP A 122 19.56 5.30 -0.06
C ASP A 122 18.36 5.83 0.74
N GLY A 123 17.97 5.15 1.82
CA GLY A 123 16.88 5.53 2.70
C GLY A 123 15.49 5.10 2.23
N ARG A 124 15.38 4.43 1.08
CA ARG A 124 14.12 3.80 0.66
C ARG A 124 13.89 2.48 1.40
N VAL A 125 12.68 1.96 1.29
CA VAL A 125 12.29 0.67 1.89
C VAL A 125 11.82 -0.26 0.79
N CYS A 126 12.41 -1.46 0.75
CA CYS A 126 11.97 -2.56 -0.10
C CYS A 126 11.02 -3.48 0.69
N VAL A 127 9.88 -3.82 0.10
CA VAL A 127 8.88 -4.73 0.68
C VAL A 127 8.61 -5.86 -0.29
N ASP A 128 8.65 -7.09 0.20
CA ASP A 128 8.18 -8.28 -0.52
C ASP A 128 6.64 -8.28 -0.49
N MET A 129 6.03 -8.11 -1.67
CA MET A 129 4.58 -8.04 -1.84
C MET A 129 3.94 -9.40 -2.16
N GLY A 130 4.74 -10.47 -2.12
CA GLY A 130 4.30 -11.84 -2.42
C GLY A 130 4.22 -12.15 -3.91
N LEU A 131 3.70 -13.35 -4.18
CA LEU A 131 3.59 -13.85 -5.55
C LEU A 131 2.34 -13.27 -6.24
N PRO A 132 2.49 -12.77 -7.48
CA PRO A 132 1.34 -12.38 -8.28
C PRO A 132 0.58 -13.63 -8.72
N ARG A 133 -0.74 -13.54 -8.74
CA ARG A 133 -1.63 -14.62 -9.18
C ARG A 133 -2.37 -14.21 -10.43
N ASN A 134 -2.65 -15.17 -11.30
CA ASN A 134 -3.61 -14.96 -12.38
C ASN A 134 -4.99 -14.76 -11.77
N PHE A 135 -5.77 -13.85 -12.40
CA PHE A 135 -7.14 -13.62 -12.01
C PHE A 135 -8.06 -14.06 -13.16
N LEU A 136 -8.44 -13.18 -14.08
CA LEU A 136 -9.29 -13.53 -15.22
C LEU A 136 -8.53 -13.53 -16.57
N GLY A 137 -7.21 -13.23 -16.56
CA GLY A 137 -6.44 -13.03 -17.78
C GLY A 137 -6.72 -11.68 -18.44
N SER A 138 -6.67 -11.63 -19.78
CA SER A 138 -7.02 -10.45 -20.57
C SER A 138 -8.53 -10.43 -20.83
N ILE A 139 -9.23 -9.37 -20.43
CA ILE A 139 -10.69 -9.25 -20.53
C ILE A 139 -11.11 -7.96 -21.23
N LYS A 140 -12.35 -7.94 -21.72
CA LYS A 140 -12.98 -6.74 -22.26
C LYS A 140 -13.88 -6.11 -21.20
N LEU A 141 -13.74 -4.79 -21.04
CA LEU A 141 -14.56 -3.95 -20.15
C LEU A 141 -15.13 -2.80 -20.96
N THR A 142 -16.30 -2.31 -20.60
CA THR A 142 -16.93 -1.16 -21.24
C THR A 142 -17.36 -0.15 -20.20
N ALA A 143 -16.97 1.12 -20.40
CA ALA A 143 -17.48 2.23 -19.61
C ALA A 143 -17.98 3.32 -20.55
N ASP A 144 -19.25 3.70 -20.39
CA ASP A 144 -20.00 4.57 -21.31
C ASP A 144 -19.95 4.07 -22.74
N SER A 145 -19.46 4.47 -23.68
CA SER A 145 -19.33 3.93 -25.06
C SER A 145 -17.89 3.54 -25.40
N PHE A 146 -17.03 3.43 -24.39
CA PHE A 146 -15.62 3.11 -24.59
C PHE A 146 -15.34 1.67 -24.19
N ASP A 147 -14.72 0.93 -25.09
CA ASP A 147 -14.26 -0.43 -24.87
C ASP A 147 -12.79 -0.43 -24.46
N PHE A 148 -12.49 -1.13 -23.38
CA PHE A 148 -11.13 -1.28 -22.84
C PHE A 148 -10.73 -2.75 -22.88
N THR A 149 -9.43 -2.99 -23.03
CA THR A 149 -8.81 -4.28 -22.75
C THR A 149 -8.03 -4.15 -21.45
N ALA A 150 -8.41 -4.95 -20.46
CA ALA A 150 -7.74 -4.97 -19.15
C ALA A 150 -6.99 -6.28 -18.95
N GLU A 151 -5.76 -6.18 -18.46
CA GLU A 151 -4.98 -7.31 -17.96
C GLU A 151 -5.24 -7.47 -16.47
N THR A 152 -5.71 -8.64 -16.06
CA THR A 152 -6.08 -8.85 -14.66
C THR A 152 -4.98 -9.56 -13.88
N VAL A 153 -4.68 -9.05 -12.69
CA VAL A 153 -3.67 -9.58 -11.77
C VAL A 153 -4.23 -9.54 -10.34
N SER A 154 -3.94 -10.56 -9.55
CA SER A 154 -4.20 -10.53 -8.10
C SER A 154 -2.88 -10.42 -7.34
N MET A 155 -2.77 -9.41 -6.49
CA MET A 155 -1.72 -9.24 -5.48
C MET A 155 -2.23 -9.55 -4.06
N GLY A 156 -3.22 -10.46 -3.97
CA GLY A 156 -4.01 -10.72 -2.77
C GLY A 156 -5.36 -9.99 -2.80
N ASN A 157 -5.45 -8.93 -3.59
CA ASN A 157 -6.65 -8.21 -4.00
C ASN A 157 -6.68 -8.10 -5.53
N PRO A 158 -7.87 -7.96 -6.16
CA PRO A 158 -8.01 -7.94 -7.61
C PRO A 158 -7.63 -6.58 -8.20
N HIS A 159 -6.92 -6.62 -9.34
CA HIS A 159 -6.51 -5.47 -10.13
C HIS A 159 -6.84 -5.71 -11.62
N ALA A 160 -7.30 -4.66 -12.30
CA ALA A 160 -7.52 -4.63 -13.73
C ALA A 160 -6.73 -3.47 -14.34
N VAL A 161 -5.64 -3.81 -15.04
CA VAL A 161 -4.71 -2.85 -15.61
C VAL A 161 -5.05 -2.59 -17.07
N ILE A 162 -5.35 -1.35 -17.40
CA ILE A 162 -5.73 -0.87 -18.73
C ILE A 162 -4.58 -0.02 -19.29
N PHE A 163 -3.92 -0.51 -20.34
CA PHE A 163 -2.89 0.26 -20.99
C PHE A 163 -3.49 1.27 -21.98
N VAL A 164 -3.02 2.50 -21.90
CA VAL A 164 -3.49 3.65 -22.69
C VAL A 164 -2.33 4.41 -23.30
N ASP A 165 -2.56 5.09 -24.43
CA ASP A 165 -1.54 5.89 -25.12
C ASP A 165 -1.31 7.25 -24.43
N ASP A 166 -2.34 7.81 -23.80
CA ASP A 166 -2.29 9.13 -23.14
C ASP A 166 -3.14 9.10 -21.86
N ILE A 167 -2.45 9.05 -20.72
CA ILE A 167 -3.10 8.94 -19.41
C ILE A 167 -3.80 10.22 -18.97
N GLU A 168 -3.40 11.37 -19.50
CA GLU A 168 -3.99 12.66 -19.15
C GLU A 168 -5.40 12.84 -19.77
N LYS A 169 -5.73 12.05 -20.79
CA LYS A 169 -7.08 12.02 -21.39
C LYS A 169 -8.07 11.13 -20.66
N ILE A 170 -7.62 10.39 -19.64
CA ILE A 170 -8.45 9.44 -18.91
C ILE A 170 -9.36 10.16 -17.92
N GLN A 171 -10.66 9.93 -18.04
CA GLN A 171 -11.67 10.41 -17.09
C GLN A 171 -11.75 9.42 -15.91
N LEU A 172 -10.71 9.42 -15.05
CA LEU A 172 -10.49 8.40 -14.04
C LEU A 172 -11.68 8.22 -13.10
N GLU A 173 -12.25 9.30 -12.56
CA GLU A 173 -13.39 9.24 -11.63
C GLU A 173 -14.63 8.61 -12.32
N LYS A 174 -14.83 8.97 -13.56
CA LYS A 174 -16.00 8.51 -14.31
C LYS A 174 -15.87 7.05 -14.72
N TRP A 175 -14.77 6.69 -15.38
CA TRP A 175 -14.59 5.33 -15.87
C TRP A 175 -14.20 4.35 -14.76
N GLY A 176 -13.40 4.78 -13.80
CA GLY A 176 -13.00 3.96 -12.66
C GLY A 176 -14.20 3.50 -11.84
N SER A 177 -15.13 4.41 -11.54
CA SER A 177 -16.33 4.07 -10.76
C SER A 177 -17.28 3.09 -11.48
N ILE A 178 -17.34 3.13 -12.82
CA ILE A 178 -18.13 2.18 -13.62
C ILE A 178 -17.43 0.82 -13.67
N LEU A 179 -16.13 0.82 -13.94
CA LEU A 179 -15.36 -0.40 -14.14
C LEU A 179 -15.12 -1.17 -12.84
N GLU A 180 -15.00 -0.48 -11.70
CA GLU A 180 -14.85 -1.11 -10.37
C GLU A 180 -15.93 -2.16 -10.11
N VAL A 181 -17.16 -1.87 -10.54
CA VAL A 181 -18.36 -2.69 -10.26
C VAL A 181 -18.82 -3.51 -11.47
N ASP A 182 -17.97 -3.68 -12.48
CA ASP A 182 -18.33 -4.53 -13.63
C ASP A 182 -18.72 -5.93 -13.14
N LYS A 183 -19.71 -6.53 -13.81
CA LYS A 183 -20.25 -7.86 -13.46
C LYS A 183 -19.21 -8.99 -13.43
N GLN A 184 -18.08 -8.81 -14.07
CA GLN A 184 -16.96 -9.75 -14.04
C GLN A 184 -16.19 -9.69 -12.71
N PHE A 185 -16.43 -8.67 -11.89
CA PHE A 185 -15.78 -8.46 -10.59
C PHE A 185 -16.79 -8.53 -9.45
N PRO A 186 -17.21 -9.72 -8.99
CA PRO A 186 -18.25 -9.88 -7.95
C PRO A 186 -17.89 -9.17 -6.64
N ASP A 187 -16.60 -9.11 -6.30
CA ASP A 187 -16.08 -8.45 -5.09
C ASP A 187 -15.47 -7.07 -5.40
N ARG A 188 -15.86 -6.46 -6.54
CA ARG A 188 -15.26 -5.24 -7.10
C ARG A 188 -13.77 -5.40 -7.43
N CYS A 189 -13.18 -4.41 -8.12
CA CYS A 189 -11.79 -4.47 -8.58
C CYS A 189 -11.13 -3.09 -8.48
N ASN A 190 -9.83 -3.05 -8.19
CA ASN A 190 -9.03 -1.85 -8.41
C ASN A 190 -8.79 -1.68 -9.90
N ILE A 191 -8.91 -0.46 -10.40
CA ILE A 191 -8.75 -0.15 -11.83
C ILE A 191 -7.55 0.76 -12.00
N GLU A 192 -6.56 0.26 -12.69
CA GLU A 192 -5.34 0.99 -13.04
C GLU A 192 -5.35 1.38 -14.51
N PHE A 193 -5.21 2.67 -14.79
CA PHE A 193 -4.85 3.16 -16.12
C PHE A 193 -3.34 3.39 -16.16
N ALA A 194 -2.68 2.82 -17.16
CA ALA A 194 -1.23 2.80 -17.26
C ALA A 194 -0.74 3.20 -18.66
N GLN A 195 0.20 4.15 -18.71
CA GLN A 195 0.90 4.55 -19.93
C GLN A 195 2.36 4.15 -19.84
N VAL A 196 2.84 3.34 -20.77
CA VAL A 196 4.26 3.02 -20.86
C VAL A 196 4.99 4.23 -21.46
N VAL A 197 5.80 4.90 -20.65
CA VAL A 197 6.56 6.09 -21.04
C VAL A 197 7.88 5.70 -21.67
N THR A 198 8.57 4.72 -21.08
CA THR A 198 9.81 4.12 -21.59
C THR A 198 9.82 2.63 -21.26
N PRO A 199 10.76 1.82 -21.76
CA PRO A 199 10.88 0.41 -21.38
C PRO A 199 11.09 0.16 -19.87
N THR A 200 11.41 1.20 -19.10
CA THR A 200 11.66 1.12 -17.64
C THR A 200 10.80 2.11 -16.83
N GLN A 201 9.82 2.77 -17.45
CA GLN A 201 8.98 3.74 -16.78
C GLN A 201 7.52 3.62 -17.24
N ILE A 202 6.61 3.54 -16.28
CA ILE A 202 5.16 3.48 -16.51
C ILE A 202 4.51 4.58 -15.66
N ARG A 203 3.76 5.47 -16.30
CA ARG A 203 2.87 6.42 -15.61
C ARG A 203 1.56 5.70 -15.29
N MET A 204 1.10 5.75 -14.03
CA MET A 204 -0.11 5.06 -13.58
C MET A 204 -1.01 6.00 -12.79
N ARG A 205 -2.32 5.90 -12.99
CA ARG A 205 -3.38 6.47 -12.15
C ARG A 205 -4.35 5.37 -11.77
N VAL A 206 -4.91 5.43 -10.56
CA VAL A 206 -5.70 4.35 -10.01
C VAL A 206 -7.03 4.84 -9.43
N TRP A 207 -8.06 4.05 -9.66
CA TRP A 207 -9.30 4.05 -8.88
C TRP A 207 -9.27 2.82 -7.97
N GLU A 208 -9.03 3.04 -6.68
CA GLU A 208 -8.96 1.96 -5.70
C GLU A 208 -10.36 1.51 -5.27
N ARG A 209 -10.52 0.21 -5.14
CA ARG A 209 -11.74 -0.46 -4.72
C ARG A 209 -12.26 0.08 -3.39
N GLY A 210 -13.44 0.71 -3.43
CA GLY A 210 -14.10 1.28 -2.26
C GLY A 210 -13.52 2.60 -1.76
N CYS A 211 -12.41 3.09 -2.33
CA CYS A 211 -11.75 4.33 -1.92
C CYS A 211 -11.80 5.42 -2.99
N GLY A 212 -11.93 5.05 -4.27
CA GLY A 212 -11.89 6.00 -5.37
C GLY A 212 -10.47 6.38 -5.81
N VAL A 213 -10.28 7.61 -6.27
CA VAL A 213 -8.96 8.10 -6.69
C VAL A 213 -8.04 8.25 -5.48
N THR A 214 -6.87 7.64 -5.54
CA THR A 214 -5.83 7.76 -4.52
C THR A 214 -4.50 8.20 -5.14
N MET A 215 -3.62 8.76 -4.31
CA MET A 215 -2.31 9.27 -4.75
C MET A 215 -1.31 8.15 -5.04
N ALA A 216 -1.45 6.98 -4.37
CA ALA A 216 -0.54 5.85 -4.54
C ALA A 216 -1.19 4.53 -4.09
N CYS A 217 -1.15 3.53 -4.97
CA CYS A 217 -1.55 2.16 -4.70
C CYS A 217 -0.36 1.21 -4.88
N GLY A 218 0.13 0.64 -3.78
CA GLY A 218 1.29 -0.26 -3.81
C GLY A 218 1.01 -1.57 -4.56
N THR A 219 -0.12 -2.23 -4.27
CA THR A 219 -0.54 -3.46 -4.97
C THR A 219 -0.89 -3.21 -6.43
N GLY A 220 -1.52 -2.05 -6.74
CA GLY A 220 -1.79 -1.62 -8.11
C GLY A 220 -0.51 -1.40 -8.92
N SER A 221 0.52 -0.81 -8.30
CA SER A 221 1.85 -0.66 -8.94
C SER A 221 2.49 -2.01 -9.24
N CYS A 222 2.41 -2.96 -8.31
CA CYS A 222 2.88 -4.33 -8.52
C CYS A 222 2.11 -5.03 -9.66
N ALA A 223 0.78 -4.94 -9.65
CA ALA A 223 -0.07 -5.50 -10.69
C ALA A 223 0.24 -4.89 -12.07
N THR A 224 0.48 -3.59 -12.12
CA THR A 224 0.82 -2.86 -13.35
C THR A 224 2.13 -3.34 -13.97
N LEU A 225 3.20 -3.53 -13.16
CA LEU A 225 4.44 -4.11 -13.67
C LEU A 225 4.20 -5.53 -14.20
N VAL A 226 3.52 -6.40 -13.45
CA VAL A 226 3.27 -7.79 -13.85
C VAL A 226 2.46 -7.86 -15.15
N ALA A 227 1.43 -7.02 -15.29
CA ALA A 227 0.63 -6.92 -16.52
C ALA A 227 1.46 -6.43 -17.70
N ALA A 228 2.31 -5.40 -17.51
CA ALA A 228 3.19 -4.87 -18.52
C ALA A 228 4.24 -5.88 -18.97
N GLN A 229 4.81 -6.64 -18.05
CA GLN A 229 5.76 -7.71 -18.32
C GLN A 229 5.12 -8.85 -19.13
N ARG A 230 3.94 -9.32 -18.72
CA ARG A 230 3.19 -10.39 -19.43
C ARG A 230 2.84 -10.00 -20.87
N THR A 231 2.60 -8.72 -21.11
CA THR A 231 2.28 -8.19 -22.45
C THR A 231 3.51 -7.72 -23.23
N GLY A 232 4.74 -7.98 -22.72
CA GLY A 232 5.99 -7.66 -23.40
C GLY A 232 6.29 -6.17 -23.53
N ARG A 233 5.69 -5.33 -22.68
CA ARG A 233 5.84 -3.86 -22.72
C ARG A 233 7.06 -3.36 -21.96
N VAL A 234 7.47 -4.07 -20.91
CA VAL A 234 8.63 -3.77 -20.07
C VAL A 234 9.36 -5.05 -19.68
N GLY A 235 10.56 -4.91 -19.12
CA GLY A 235 11.36 -6.02 -18.59
C GLY A 235 10.96 -6.43 -17.18
N VAL A 236 11.93 -6.94 -16.42
CA VAL A 236 11.71 -7.46 -15.06
C VAL A 236 11.53 -6.38 -14.00
N GLU A 237 11.80 -5.13 -14.31
CA GLU A 237 11.68 -4.00 -13.39
C GLU A 237 11.29 -2.72 -14.12
N ALA A 238 10.56 -1.84 -13.43
CA ALA A 238 10.23 -0.50 -13.90
C ALA A 238 9.91 0.43 -12.72
N ASP A 239 10.09 1.72 -12.96
CA ASP A 239 9.58 2.78 -12.11
C ASP A 239 8.11 3.05 -12.46
N ILE A 240 7.24 2.91 -11.48
CA ILE A 240 5.82 3.25 -11.60
C ILE A 240 5.64 4.66 -11.05
N ILE A 241 5.32 5.60 -11.95
CA ILE A 241 5.13 7.01 -11.65
C ILE A 241 3.65 7.22 -11.31
N LEU A 242 3.36 7.53 -10.07
CA LEU A 242 2.04 7.78 -9.48
C LEU A 242 1.82 9.29 -9.28
N ASP A 243 0.61 9.70 -8.92
CA ASP A 243 0.34 11.10 -8.55
C ASP A 243 1.09 11.50 -7.26
N GLY A 244 1.29 10.55 -6.33
CA GLY A 244 2.02 10.76 -5.07
C GLY A 244 3.55 10.62 -5.18
N GLY A 245 4.08 10.15 -6.32
CA GLY A 245 5.53 9.94 -6.52
C GLY A 245 5.86 8.63 -7.22
N VAL A 246 7.05 8.08 -6.96
CA VAL A 246 7.58 6.94 -7.71
C VAL A 246 7.78 5.71 -6.82
N LEU A 247 7.31 4.56 -7.29
CA LEU A 247 7.64 3.24 -6.76
C LEU A 247 8.49 2.48 -7.77
N HIS A 248 9.61 1.95 -7.34
CA HIS A 248 10.39 1.00 -8.14
C HIS A 248 9.86 -0.41 -7.88
N ILE A 249 9.40 -1.09 -8.92
CA ILE A 249 8.85 -2.44 -8.83
C ILE A 249 9.75 -3.39 -9.60
N LYS A 250 10.06 -4.54 -9.00
CA LYS A 250 10.84 -5.62 -9.61
C LYS A 250 10.11 -6.95 -9.45
N HIS A 251 10.05 -7.73 -10.53
CA HIS A 251 9.49 -9.08 -10.53
C HIS A 251 10.29 -9.99 -11.47
N GLU A 252 10.96 -10.98 -10.91
CA GLU A 252 11.58 -12.07 -11.67
C GLU A 252 10.58 -13.21 -11.83
N GLU A 253 10.58 -13.88 -12.97
CA GLU A 253 9.61 -14.92 -13.28
C GLU A 253 9.58 -16.02 -12.18
N GLY A 254 8.39 -16.30 -11.69
CA GLY A 254 8.18 -17.27 -10.60
C GLY A 254 8.55 -16.79 -9.20
N GLY A 255 9.12 -15.58 -9.08
CA GLY A 255 9.48 -14.96 -7.81
C GLY A 255 8.40 -14.01 -7.26
N PRO A 256 8.62 -13.46 -6.06
CA PRO A 256 7.76 -12.42 -5.50
C PRO A 256 7.93 -11.10 -6.24
N VAL A 257 6.93 -10.22 -6.11
CA VAL A 257 7.03 -8.84 -6.55
C VAL A 257 7.66 -8.02 -5.43
N LEU A 258 8.77 -7.35 -5.71
CA LEU A 258 9.46 -6.46 -4.79
C LEU A 258 9.06 -5.02 -5.09
N MET A 259 8.58 -4.31 -4.07
CA MET A 259 8.19 -2.91 -4.15
C MET A 259 9.14 -2.06 -3.32
N THR A 260 9.83 -1.11 -3.94
CA THR A 260 10.74 -0.18 -3.28
C THR A 260 10.23 1.26 -3.40
N GLY A 261 10.17 1.98 -2.29
CA GLY A 261 9.74 3.37 -2.29
C GLY A 261 10.11 4.13 -1.02
N PRO A 262 9.87 5.44 -1.02
CA PRO A 262 10.12 6.29 0.15
C PRO A 262 9.04 6.11 1.21
N ALA A 263 9.36 6.57 2.40
CA ALA A 263 8.43 6.87 3.48
C ALA A 263 9.04 7.98 4.34
N GLU A 264 8.20 8.88 4.85
CA GLU A 264 8.67 10.09 5.54
C GLU A 264 7.85 10.36 6.80
N GLU A 265 8.53 10.79 7.85
CA GLU A 265 7.89 11.39 9.02
C GLU A 265 7.53 12.83 8.71
N VAL A 266 6.26 13.19 8.82
CA VAL A 266 5.77 14.54 8.52
C VAL A 266 5.87 15.44 9.76
N PHE A 267 5.35 14.96 10.89
CA PHE A 267 5.41 15.63 12.20
C PHE A 267 5.12 14.69 13.34
N LYS A 268 5.37 15.15 14.58
CA LYS A 268 4.98 14.50 15.84
C LYS A 268 4.03 15.39 16.59
N GLY A 269 3.19 14.79 17.45
CA GLY A 269 2.25 15.52 18.26
C GLY A 269 1.73 14.72 19.45
N THR A 270 0.91 15.40 20.22
CA THR A 270 0.15 14.84 21.34
C THR A 270 -1.30 15.28 21.20
N ILE A 271 -2.23 14.36 21.42
CA ILE A 271 -3.67 14.64 21.44
C ILE A 271 -4.24 14.12 22.75
N ASP A 272 -5.20 14.85 23.36
CA ASP A 272 -5.87 14.51 24.61
C ASP A 272 -7.05 13.54 24.44
#